data_300b553d1925a0c0bcafb889ded26e78
#
_entry.id   300b553d1925a0c0bcafb889ded26e78
#
_cell.length_a   1.000
_cell.length_b   1.000
_cell.length_c   1.000
_cell.angle_alpha   90.00
_cell.angle_beta   90.00
_cell.angle_gamma   90.00
#
_symmetry.space_group_name_H-M   'P 1'
#
loop_
_entity.id
_entity.type
_entity.pdbx_description
1 polymer ?
#
loop_
_entity_poly.entity_id
_entity_poly.type
_entity_poly.pdbx_seq_one_letter_code
_entity_poly.pdbx_strand_id
1 'polypeptide(L)'
;MAAEAIQMVDLRRQYDRLRAEIDPAMHAVLEQSAFIQGPAVKAFTAELSAYLGGVPVVTCGNGTDALQIALMALDLKAGDEIIVPAFTYIAAAEAALLLGLTPVLVDVDPRTFNLDPNQLEAALSARTKAIVV
;
A
#
# COMPACT_ATOMS: atom_id res chain seq x y z
N MET A 1 -5.31 -41.76 0.21
CA MET A 1 -5.81 -40.39 0.19
C MET A 1 -4.67 -39.53 -0.35
N ALA A 2 -4.88 -38.82 -1.46
CA ALA A 2 -3.88 -37.85 -1.94
C ALA A 2 -3.79 -36.72 -0.90
N ALA A 3 -2.59 -36.34 -0.51
CA ALA A 3 -2.38 -35.21 0.37
C ALA A 3 -2.88 -33.94 -0.35
N GLU A 4 -3.72 -33.18 0.30
CA GLU A 4 -4.17 -31.89 -0.21
C GLU A 4 -2.95 -30.97 -0.35
N ALA A 5 -2.78 -30.35 -1.52
CA ALA A 5 -1.63 -29.47 -1.75
C ALA A 5 -1.70 -28.26 -0.83
N ILE A 6 -0.63 -27.99 -0.10
CA ILE A 6 -0.51 -26.78 0.73
C ILE A 6 -0.37 -25.59 -0.22
N GLN A 7 -1.34 -24.66 -0.15
CA GLN A 7 -1.29 -23.41 -0.90
C GLN A 7 -0.60 -22.31 -0.07
N MET A 8 0.28 -21.55 -0.69
CA MET A 8 0.96 -20.44 -0.02
C MET A 8 -0.04 -19.32 0.36
N VAL A 9 -1.08 -19.10 -0.45
CA VAL A 9 -2.17 -18.16 -0.20
C VAL A 9 -3.49 -18.83 -0.57
N ASP A 10 -4.40 -18.99 0.38
CA ASP A 10 -5.72 -19.60 0.19
C ASP A 10 -6.83 -18.56 0.43
N LEU A 11 -7.03 -17.71 -0.55
CA LEU A 11 -8.09 -16.68 -0.53
C LEU A 11 -9.49 -17.30 -0.54
N ARG A 12 -9.64 -18.49 -1.14
CA ARG A 12 -10.93 -19.19 -1.17
C ARG A 12 -11.38 -19.57 0.22
N ARG A 13 -10.50 -20.17 1.01
CA ARG A 13 -10.77 -20.56 2.40
C ARG A 13 -11.07 -19.33 3.29
N GLN A 14 -10.36 -18.23 3.06
CA GLN A 14 -10.63 -16.98 3.75
C GLN A 14 -12.03 -16.46 3.42
N TYR A 15 -12.38 -16.41 2.14
CA TYR A 15 -13.70 -15.97 1.70
C TYR A 15 -14.81 -16.86 2.24
N ASP A 16 -14.69 -18.19 2.15
CA ASP A 16 -15.71 -19.13 2.63
C ASP A 16 -16.00 -18.93 4.13
N ARG A 17 -14.99 -18.56 4.92
CA ARG A 17 -15.13 -18.25 6.34
C ARG A 17 -15.85 -16.92 6.60
N LEU A 18 -15.64 -15.92 5.75
CA LEU A 18 -16.19 -14.57 5.91
C LEU A 18 -17.43 -14.32 5.04
N ARG A 19 -17.83 -15.28 4.22
CA ARG A 19 -18.87 -15.12 3.22
C ARG A 19 -20.19 -14.61 3.77
N ALA A 20 -20.58 -15.10 4.95
CA ALA A 20 -21.85 -14.72 5.60
C ALA A 20 -21.89 -13.22 5.97
N GLU A 21 -20.72 -12.57 6.09
CA GLU A 21 -20.60 -11.14 6.39
C GLU A 21 -20.35 -10.33 5.12
N ILE A 22 -19.48 -10.82 4.23
CA ILE A 22 -19.08 -10.09 3.01
C ILE A 22 -20.23 -9.98 2.00
N ASP A 23 -20.93 -11.08 1.69
CA ASP A 23 -21.97 -11.08 0.66
C ASP A 23 -23.12 -10.12 0.99
N PRO A 24 -23.69 -10.10 2.18
CA PRO A 24 -24.74 -9.15 2.54
C PRO A 24 -24.25 -7.69 2.52
N ALA A 25 -23.01 -7.42 2.96
CA ALA A 25 -22.46 -6.08 2.97
C ALA A 25 -22.28 -5.54 1.53
N MET A 26 -21.80 -6.38 0.60
CA MET A 26 -21.70 -6.02 -0.82
C MET A 26 -23.08 -5.78 -1.44
N HIS A 27 -24.06 -6.64 -1.18
CA HIS A 27 -25.43 -6.47 -1.69
C HIS A 27 -26.07 -5.18 -1.19
N ALA A 28 -25.88 -4.82 0.07
CA ALA A 28 -26.43 -3.59 0.62
C ALA A 28 -25.91 -2.33 -0.11
N VAL A 29 -24.63 -2.32 -0.51
CA VAL A 29 -24.06 -1.22 -1.31
C VAL A 29 -24.67 -1.18 -2.71
N LEU A 30 -24.88 -2.35 -3.35
CA LEU A 30 -25.50 -2.45 -4.67
C LEU A 30 -26.94 -1.98 -4.66
N GLU A 31 -27.75 -2.43 -3.68
CA GLU A 31 -29.15 -2.02 -3.53
C GLU A 31 -29.32 -0.53 -3.30
N GLN A 32 -28.41 0.09 -2.56
CA GLN A 32 -28.41 1.52 -2.33
C GLN A 32 -27.82 2.33 -3.49
N SER A 33 -27.16 1.68 -4.45
CA SER A 33 -26.40 2.33 -5.53
C SER A 33 -25.40 3.38 -5.02
N ALA A 34 -24.86 3.17 -3.81
CA ALA A 34 -24.01 4.15 -3.10
C ALA A 34 -22.52 3.90 -3.36
N PHE A 35 -22.11 3.93 -4.63
CA PHE A 35 -20.76 3.50 -5.07
C PHE A 35 -19.67 4.55 -4.84
N ILE A 36 -19.99 5.84 -4.83
CA ILE A 36 -19.00 6.91 -4.70
C ILE A 36 -19.20 7.62 -3.36
N GLN A 37 -18.18 7.54 -2.49
CA GLN A 37 -18.19 8.17 -1.16
C GLN A 37 -19.45 7.85 -0.33
N GLY A 38 -19.95 6.61 -0.50
CA GLY A 38 -21.17 6.13 0.16
C GLY A 38 -21.00 5.93 1.68
N PRO A 39 -22.09 5.53 2.36
CA PRO A 39 -22.07 5.30 3.82
C PRO A 39 -21.02 4.27 4.26
N ALA A 40 -20.79 3.21 3.48
CA ALA A 40 -19.79 2.19 3.79
C ALA A 40 -18.36 2.75 3.81
N VAL A 41 -18.02 3.65 2.87
CA VAL A 41 -16.71 4.33 2.85
C VAL A 41 -16.55 5.21 4.08
N LYS A 42 -17.58 5.97 4.45
CA LYS A 42 -17.56 6.83 5.64
C LYS A 42 -17.40 6.02 6.93
N ALA A 43 -18.12 4.90 7.06
CA ALA A 43 -17.99 4.01 8.20
C ALA A 43 -16.56 3.44 8.28
N PHE A 44 -16.03 2.91 7.19
CA PHE A 44 -14.68 2.38 7.12
C PHE A 44 -13.61 3.42 7.52
N THR A 45 -13.69 4.65 6.99
CA THR A 45 -12.71 5.69 7.36
C THR A 45 -12.79 6.06 8.83
N ALA A 46 -13.99 6.12 9.41
CA ALA A 46 -14.18 6.42 10.83
C ALA A 46 -13.63 5.29 11.74
N GLU A 47 -13.95 4.04 11.41
CA GLU A 47 -13.50 2.86 12.15
C GLU A 47 -11.98 2.70 12.08
N LEU A 48 -11.39 2.83 10.89
CA LEU A 48 -9.94 2.75 10.72
C LEU A 48 -9.23 3.91 11.40
N SER A 49 -9.76 5.13 11.32
CA SER A 49 -9.24 6.27 12.06
C SER A 49 -9.23 6.03 13.57
N ALA A 50 -10.34 5.51 14.12
CA ALA A 50 -10.43 5.16 15.54
C ALA A 50 -9.41 4.07 15.93
N TYR A 51 -9.27 3.04 15.11
CA TYR A 51 -8.29 1.96 15.31
C TYR A 51 -6.85 2.49 15.32
N LEU A 52 -6.53 3.47 14.48
CA LEU A 52 -5.21 4.11 14.38
C LEU A 52 -4.99 5.24 15.40
N GLY A 53 -5.85 5.37 16.42
CA GLY A 53 -5.71 6.39 17.47
C GLY A 53 -6.15 7.80 17.05
N GLY A 54 -7.05 7.91 16.07
CA GLY A 54 -7.64 9.18 15.62
C GLY A 54 -6.93 9.84 14.42
N VAL A 55 -6.02 9.13 13.78
CA VAL A 55 -5.33 9.64 12.57
C VAL A 55 -6.34 9.73 11.41
N PRO A 56 -6.42 10.85 10.68
CA PRO A 56 -7.29 10.96 9.50
C PRO A 56 -6.97 9.91 8.45
N VAL A 57 -8.03 9.31 7.87
CA VAL A 57 -7.92 8.29 6.83
C VAL A 57 -8.49 8.82 5.52
N VAL A 58 -7.71 8.72 4.45
CA VAL A 58 -8.12 9.02 3.08
C VAL A 58 -8.18 7.73 2.28
N THR A 59 -9.34 7.42 1.72
CA THR A 59 -9.52 6.24 0.87
C THR A 59 -9.08 6.50 -0.56
N CYS A 60 -8.49 5.48 -1.19
CA CYS A 60 -8.08 5.48 -2.59
C CYS A 60 -8.40 4.12 -3.23
N GLY A 61 -8.13 3.94 -4.51
CA GLY A 61 -8.51 2.75 -5.25
C GLY A 61 -7.73 1.50 -4.84
N ASN A 62 -6.46 1.65 -4.50
CA ASN A 62 -5.55 0.55 -4.17
C ASN A 62 -4.27 1.06 -3.51
N GLY A 63 -3.36 0.13 -3.13
CA GLY A 63 -2.10 0.47 -2.48
C GLY A 63 -1.12 1.25 -3.36
N THR A 64 -1.11 1.03 -4.67
CA THR A 64 -0.27 1.80 -5.61
C THR A 64 -0.72 3.27 -5.67
N ASP A 65 -2.05 3.50 -5.73
CA ASP A 65 -2.62 4.85 -5.65
C ASP A 65 -2.27 5.52 -4.32
N ALA A 66 -2.30 4.76 -3.21
CA ALA A 66 -1.92 5.28 -1.90
C ALA A 66 -0.48 5.78 -1.86
N LEU A 67 0.47 5.00 -2.41
CA LEU A 67 1.88 5.41 -2.52
C LEU A 67 2.03 6.66 -3.39
N GLN A 68 1.36 6.70 -4.53
CA GLN A 68 1.40 7.85 -5.44
C GLN A 68 0.85 9.11 -4.79
N ILE A 69 -0.32 9.02 -4.13
CA ILE A 69 -0.93 10.15 -3.41
C ILE A 69 -0.03 10.62 -2.26
N ALA A 70 0.59 9.70 -1.53
CA ALA A 70 1.51 10.05 -0.45
C ALA A 70 2.74 10.82 -0.98
N LEU A 71 3.33 10.38 -2.09
CA LEU A 71 4.44 11.08 -2.73
C LEU A 71 4.01 12.46 -3.29
N MET A 72 2.82 12.55 -3.87
CA MET A 72 2.25 13.84 -4.34
C MET A 72 2.07 14.83 -3.18
N ALA A 73 1.68 14.36 -2.00
CA ALA A 73 1.47 15.20 -0.82
C ALA A 73 2.77 15.82 -0.26
N LEU A 74 3.95 15.28 -0.64
CA LEU A 74 5.24 15.82 -0.24
C LEU A 74 5.74 16.99 -1.12
N ASP A 75 4.97 17.41 -2.12
CA ASP A 75 5.31 18.51 -3.06
C ASP A 75 6.69 18.35 -3.73
N LEU A 76 7.04 17.11 -4.06
CA LEU A 76 8.30 16.76 -4.71
C LEU A 76 8.34 17.27 -6.17
N LYS A 77 9.55 17.48 -6.69
CA LYS A 77 9.76 17.99 -8.04
C LYS A 77 10.36 16.92 -8.94
N ALA A 78 10.09 17.03 -10.23
CA ALA A 78 10.70 16.12 -11.21
C ALA A 78 12.23 16.11 -11.07
N GLY A 79 12.81 14.92 -11.02
CA GLY A 79 14.24 14.70 -10.78
C GLY A 79 14.67 14.60 -9.32
N ASP A 80 13.78 14.85 -8.36
CA ASP A 80 14.02 14.50 -6.96
C ASP A 80 14.18 12.98 -6.81
N GLU A 81 15.01 12.55 -5.88
CA GLU A 81 15.33 11.15 -5.65
C GLU A 81 14.54 10.59 -4.48
N ILE A 82 14.03 9.38 -4.69
CA ILE A 82 13.32 8.59 -3.68
C ILE A 82 14.07 7.28 -3.49
N ILE A 83 14.54 7.02 -2.28
CA ILE A 83 15.15 5.72 -1.95
C ILE A 83 14.03 4.70 -1.76
N VAL A 84 14.18 3.55 -2.40
CA VAL A 84 13.25 2.41 -2.30
C VAL A 84 14.03 1.11 -2.14
N PRO A 85 13.52 0.12 -1.39
CA PRO A 85 14.16 -1.19 -1.28
C PRO A 85 14.22 -1.89 -2.65
N ALA A 86 15.33 -2.54 -2.96
CA ALA A 86 15.48 -3.32 -4.19
C ALA A 86 14.65 -4.62 -4.16
N PHE A 87 14.35 -5.15 -2.98
CA PHE A 87 13.54 -6.33 -2.78
C PHE A 87 12.17 -5.97 -2.20
N THR A 88 11.31 -5.45 -3.06
CA THR A 88 9.92 -5.09 -2.72
C THR A 88 9.02 -5.22 -3.96
N TYR A 89 7.71 -5.02 -3.76
CA TYR A 89 6.79 -4.92 -4.88
C TYR A 89 7.09 -3.67 -5.71
N ILE A 90 7.07 -3.79 -7.03
CA ILE A 90 7.50 -2.74 -7.98
C ILE A 90 6.76 -1.40 -7.82
N ALA A 91 5.57 -1.41 -7.22
CA ALA A 91 4.72 -0.22 -7.08
C ALA A 91 5.42 0.96 -6.41
N ALA A 92 6.38 0.73 -5.50
CA ALA A 92 7.13 1.81 -4.86
C ALA A 92 7.99 2.59 -5.86
N ALA A 93 8.69 1.88 -6.76
CA ALA A 93 9.48 2.49 -7.82
C ALA A 93 8.60 3.08 -8.93
N GLU A 94 7.50 2.37 -9.30
CA GLU A 94 6.55 2.86 -10.31
C GLU A 94 5.89 4.17 -9.89
N ALA A 95 5.42 4.29 -8.64
CA ALA A 95 4.82 5.51 -8.14
C ALA A 95 5.79 6.71 -8.24
N ALA A 96 7.07 6.49 -7.94
CA ALA A 96 8.09 7.52 -8.11
C ALA A 96 8.27 7.91 -9.59
N LEU A 97 8.41 6.92 -10.49
CA LEU A 97 8.60 7.15 -11.92
C LEU A 97 7.41 7.87 -12.57
N LEU A 98 6.18 7.50 -12.20
CA LEU A 98 4.96 8.14 -12.72
C LEU A 98 4.87 9.63 -12.37
N LEU A 99 5.49 10.02 -11.26
CA LEU A 99 5.57 11.43 -10.83
C LEU A 99 6.83 12.16 -11.36
N GLY A 100 7.61 11.51 -12.24
CA GLY A 100 8.86 12.08 -12.77
C GLY A 100 10.00 12.14 -11.75
N LEU A 101 9.88 11.40 -10.65
CA LEU A 101 10.91 11.25 -9.62
C LEU A 101 11.91 10.17 -10.04
N THR A 102 13.06 10.15 -9.41
CA THR A 102 14.13 9.17 -9.67
C THR A 102 14.20 8.17 -8.53
N PRO A 103 13.76 6.89 -8.71
CA PRO A 103 13.95 5.87 -7.69
C PRO A 103 15.43 5.47 -7.58
N VAL A 104 15.96 5.50 -6.36
CA VAL A 104 17.28 5.03 -6.00
C VAL A 104 17.12 3.72 -5.25
N LEU A 105 17.54 2.62 -5.86
CA LEU A 105 17.39 1.29 -5.28
C LEU A 105 18.49 1.05 -4.25
N VAL A 106 18.09 0.63 -3.05
CA VAL A 106 18.97 0.21 -1.97
C VAL A 106 18.67 -1.22 -1.59
N ASP A 107 19.69 -2.05 -1.43
CA ASP A 107 19.51 -3.45 -1.12
C ASP A 107 18.96 -3.67 0.30
N VAL A 108 18.53 -4.88 0.59
CA VAL A 108 17.91 -5.27 1.86
C VAL A 108 18.86 -6.12 2.69
N ASP A 109 18.70 -6.10 4.01
CA ASP A 109 19.39 -7.06 4.90
C ASP A 109 18.88 -8.48 4.58
N PRO A 110 19.77 -9.43 4.21
CA PRO A 110 19.36 -10.76 3.77
C PRO A 110 18.70 -11.63 4.86
N ARG A 111 18.74 -11.21 6.12
CA ARG A 111 18.11 -11.92 7.24
C ARG A 111 16.70 -11.41 7.53
N THR A 112 16.44 -10.11 7.31
CA THR A 112 15.17 -9.47 7.65
C THR A 112 14.34 -9.12 6.43
N PHE A 113 14.97 -9.02 5.26
CA PHE A 113 14.40 -8.53 4.00
C PHE A 113 13.88 -7.08 4.08
N ASN A 114 14.21 -6.36 5.13
CA ASN A 114 13.98 -4.92 5.24
C ASN A 114 15.14 -4.15 4.63
N LEU A 115 14.90 -2.91 4.19
CA LEU A 115 15.92 -2.01 3.69
C LEU A 115 17.14 -1.97 4.64
N ASP A 116 18.36 -2.16 4.11
CA ASP A 116 19.58 -2.17 4.91
C ASP A 116 19.98 -0.72 5.28
N PRO A 117 19.86 -0.32 6.56
CA PRO A 117 20.19 1.03 6.99
C PRO A 117 21.67 1.38 6.81
N ASN A 118 22.57 0.39 6.72
CA ASN A 118 24.01 0.63 6.52
C ASN A 118 24.33 1.12 5.10
N GLN A 119 23.43 0.92 4.15
CA GLN A 119 23.59 1.34 2.77
C GLN A 119 22.94 2.71 2.49
N LEU A 120 22.14 3.23 3.41
CA LEU A 120 21.39 4.48 3.22
C LEU A 120 22.31 5.69 3.04
N GLU A 121 23.34 5.83 3.86
CA GLU A 121 24.25 7.00 3.81
C GLU A 121 24.93 7.14 2.44
N ALA A 122 25.35 6.02 1.85
CA ALA A 122 25.96 5.99 0.51
C ALA A 122 24.97 6.31 -0.63
N ALA A 123 23.68 6.06 -0.40
CA ALA A 123 22.61 6.31 -1.36
C ALA A 123 22.04 7.75 -1.28
N LEU A 124 22.35 8.48 -0.21
CA LEU A 124 21.88 9.86 -0.03
C LEU A 124 22.58 10.83 -0.95
N SER A 125 21.83 11.73 -1.56
CA SER A 125 22.34 12.87 -2.31
C SER A 125 21.58 14.15 -1.95
N ALA A 126 22.01 15.29 -2.48
CA ALA A 126 21.28 16.55 -2.32
C ALA A 126 19.85 16.50 -2.92
N ARG A 127 19.60 15.56 -3.84
CA ARG A 127 18.30 15.35 -4.47
C ARG A 127 17.42 14.36 -3.73
N THR A 128 17.93 13.60 -2.77
CA THR A 128 17.13 12.68 -1.98
C THR A 128 16.14 13.44 -1.12
N LYS A 129 14.85 13.14 -1.27
CA LYS A 129 13.75 13.85 -0.59
C LYS A 129 12.87 12.94 0.26
N ALA A 130 12.81 11.64 -0.07
CA ALA A 130 12.04 10.68 0.71
C ALA A 130 12.66 9.27 0.64
N ILE A 131 12.28 8.45 1.59
CA ILE A 131 12.62 7.03 1.67
C ILE A 131 11.31 6.28 1.84
N VAL A 132 11.07 5.30 0.97
CA VAL A 132 9.98 4.32 1.12
C VAL A 132 10.55 3.10 1.82
N VAL A 133 9.92 2.66 2.91
CA VAL A 133 10.33 1.52 3.72
C VAL A 133 9.23 0.47 3.80
#